data_d7127990ca321fb43d6ce6145a8eb524
#
_entry.id   d7127990ca321fb43d6ce6145a8eb524
#
_cell.length_a   1.000
_cell.length_b   1.000
_cell.length_c   1.000
_cell.angle_alpha   90.00
_cell.angle_beta   90.00
_cell.angle_gamma   90.00
#
_symmetry.space_group_name_H-M   'P 1'
#
loop_
_entity.id
_entity.type
_entity.pdbx_description
1 polymer ?
#
loop_
_entity_poly.entity_id
_entity_poly.type
_entity_poly.pdbx_seq_one_letter_code
_entity_poly.pdbx_strand_id
1 'polypeptide(L)' 'MLRSLFSAVSGMQAHQTKLDVIGNNIAN' A
#
# COMPACT_ATOMS: atom_id res chain seq x y z
N MET A 1 -13.16 8.57 -14.58
CA MET A 1 -12.62 7.19 -14.68
C MET A 1 -11.12 7.15 -14.44
N LEU A 2 -10.35 7.98 -15.14
CA LEU A 2 -8.90 7.98 -14.93
C LEU A 2 -8.51 8.36 -13.51
N ARG A 3 -9.18 9.34 -12.93
CA ARG A 3 -8.86 9.75 -11.56
C ARG A 3 -9.21 8.66 -10.55
N SER A 4 -10.20 7.84 -10.83
CA SER A 4 -10.52 6.73 -9.94
C SER A 4 -9.42 5.67 -9.97
N LEU A 5 -8.74 5.51 -11.11
CA LEU A 5 -7.61 4.61 -11.19
C LEU A 5 -6.43 5.13 -10.36
N PHE A 6 -6.19 6.44 -10.41
CA PHE A 6 -5.14 7.02 -9.57
C PHE A 6 -5.45 6.84 -8.09
N SER A 7 -6.72 7.01 -7.70
CA SER A 7 -7.13 6.78 -6.32
C SER A 7 -6.89 5.32 -5.90
N ALA A 8 -7.21 4.38 -6.79
CA ALA A 8 -7.01 2.96 -6.51
C ALA A 8 -5.53 2.64 -6.31
N VAL A 9 -4.66 3.20 -7.15
CA VAL A 9 -3.22 2.99 -7.03
C VAL A 9 -2.71 3.57 -5.71
N SER A 10 -3.15 4.78 -5.36
CA SER A 10 -2.76 5.40 -4.09
C SER A 10 -3.17 4.55 -2.91
N GLY A 11 -4.38 3.98 -2.94
CA GLY A 11 -4.85 3.10 -1.89
C GLY A 11 -4.01 1.84 -1.77
N MET A 12 -3.66 1.23 -2.90
CA MET A 12 -2.81 0.05 -2.90
C MET A 12 -1.41 0.35 -2.36
N GLN A 13 -0.85 1.50 -2.71
CA GLN A 13 0.46 1.89 -2.20
C GLN A 13 0.45 2.08 -0.68
N ALA A 14 -0.64 2.65 -0.15
CA ALA A 14 -0.78 2.80 1.30
C ALA A 14 -0.84 1.44 1.99
N HIS A 15 -1.60 0.50 1.43
CA HIS A 15 -1.68 -0.85 1.98
C HIS A 15 -0.33 -1.57 1.89
N GLN A 16 0.36 -1.43 0.77
CA GLN A 16 1.68 -2.05 0.61
C GLN A 16 2.67 -1.50 1.63
N THR A 17 2.65 -0.20 1.88
CA THR A 17 3.53 0.40 2.88
C THR A 17 3.28 -0.20 4.26
N LYS A 18 2.03 -0.41 4.62
CA LYS A 18 1.69 -1.03 5.89
C LYS A 18 2.19 -2.47 5.96
N LEU A 19 2.05 -3.22 4.88
CA LEU A 19 2.55 -4.60 4.82
C LEU A 19 4.07 -4.64 4.93
N ASP A 20 4.76 -3.67 4.35
CA ASP A 20 6.22 -3.59 4.45
C ASP A 20 6.65 -3.41 5.90
N VAL A 21 5.96 -2.55 6.65
CA VAL A 21 6.26 -2.34 8.06
C VAL A 21 5.99 -3.62 8.86
N ILE A 22 4.84 -4.25 8.62
CA ILE A 22 4.47 -5.48 9.32
C ILE A 22 5.46 -6.59 9.01
N GLY A 23 5.81 -6.75 7.73
CA GLY A 23 6.77 -7.76 7.32
C GLY A 23 8.13 -7.58 7.99
N ASN A 24 8.59 -6.34 8.08
CA ASN A 24 9.84 -6.02 8.76
C ASN A 24 9.76 -6.39 10.23
N ASN A 25 8.64 -6.07 10.88
CA ASN A 25 8.48 -6.36 12.30
C ASN A 25 8.45 -7.87 12.56
N ILE A 26 7.83 -8.64 11.67
CA ILE A 26 7.80 -10.10 11.80
C ILE A 26 9.18 -10.69 11.60
N ALA A 27 9.90 -10.22 10.58
CA ALA A 27 11.23 -10.72 10.28
C ALA A 27 12.27 -10.33 11.34
N ASN A 28 11.99 -9.25 12.03
CA ASN A 28 12.89 -8.74 13.05
C ASN A 28 12.58 -9.38 14.41
#